data_353da0bb4f43e97620693da2632de9ee
#
_entry.id   353da0bb4f43e97620693da2632de9ee
#
_cell.length_a   1.000
_cell.length_b   1.000
_cell.length_c   1.000
_cell.angle_alpha   90.00
_cell.angle_beta   90.00
_cell.angle_gamma   90.00
#
_symmetry.space_group_name_H-M   'P 1'
#
loop_
_entity.id
_entity.type
_entity.pdbx_description
1 polymer ?
#
loop_
_entity_poly.entity_id
_entity_poly.type
_entity_poly.pdbx_seq_one_letter_code
_entity_poly.pdbx_strand_id
1 'polypeptide(L)'
;YSPWPEEMNRQITGRIATYNFSPTQLSRKNLLKENITDSKITVTGNTVIDALHWVTARIKNDKKLDVRLTRDLQEKGYDSKRLQDGKRLVLITGHRRENFGEGFLNICNAIKDLAIQHPDVDFVYPMHLNPNVRKPIHVVFGEDLSNLGNIFFIEPLEYLMFVFLMEKANIVLTDSGGI
;
A
#
# COMPACT_ATOMS: atom_id res chain seq x y z
N TYR A 1 23.61 5.51 -7.72
CA TYR A 1 22.69 4.37 -8.00
C TYR A 1 22.02 3.87 -6.71
N SER A 2 21.49 4.78 -5.91
CA SER A 2 20.75 4.45 -4.69
C SER A 2 19.33 5.04 -4.80
N PRO A 3 18.26 4.27 -4.44
CA PRO A 3 18.29 2.86 -3.99
C PRO A 3 18.65 1.88 -5.12
N TRP A 4 19.32 0.80 -4.77
CA TRP A 4 19.66 -0.29 -5.67
C TRP A 4 18.60 -1.40 -5.61
N PRO A 5 18.15 -2.00 -6.73
CA PRO A 5 18.53 -1.73 -8.13
C PRO A 5 17.65 -0.69 -8.85
N GLU A 6 16.67 -0.08 -8.16
CA GLU A 6 15.62 0.73 -8.75
C GLU A 6 16.16 1.94 -9.52
N GLU A 7 17.12 2.66 -8.94
CA GLU A 7 17.70 3.84 -9.57
C GLU A 7 18.54 3.48 -10.81
N MET A 8 19.23 2.34 -10.79
CA MET A 8 19.93 1.83 -11.96
C MET A 8 18.96 1.50 -13.09
N ASN A 9 17.86 0.79 -12.76
CA ASN A 9 16.83 0.44 -13.73
C ASN A 9 16.19 1.69 -14.32
N ARG A 10 15.92 2.72 -13.52
CA ARG A 10 15.39 4.01 -13.98
C ARG A 10 16.33 4.67 -14.97
N GLN A 11 17.63 4.73 -14.67
CA GLN A 11 18.62 5.36 -15.54
C GLN A 11 18.77 4.62 -16.87
N ILE A 12 18.81 3.29 -16.85
CA ILE A 12 18.88 2.49 -18.08
C ILE A 12 17.62 2.72 -18.92
N THR A 13 16.43 2.66 -18.29
CA THR A 13 15.15 2.89 -18.97
C THR A 13 15.10 4.28 -19.59
N GLY A 14 15.52 5.32 -18.87
CA GLY A 14 15.53 6.69 -19.35
C GLY A 14 16.44 6.90 -20.57
N ARG A 15 17.52 6.11 -20.70
CA ARG A 15 18.42 6.15 -21.88
C ARG A 15 17.83 5.48 -23.11
N ILE A 16 17.06 4.39 -22.91
CA ILE A 16 16.50 3.59 -24.01
C ILE A 16 15.17 4.19 -24.49
N ALA A 17 14.39 4.79 -23.56
CA ALA A 17 13.06 5.29 -23.84
C ALA A 17 13.06 6.41 -24.90
N THR A 18 12.11 6.37 -25.81
CA THR A 18 11.87 7.43 -26.78
C THR A 18 11.33 8.69 -26.12
N TYR A 19 10.41 8.51 -25.13
CA TYR A 19 9.82 9.59 -24.36
C TYR A 19 9.92 9.29 -22.86
N ASN A 20 10.10 10.34 -22.07
CA ASN A 20 10.14 10.29 -20.62
C ASN A 20 8.97 11.13 -20.06
N PHE A 21 8.06 10.51 -19.33
CA PHE A 21 6.95 11.18 -18.66
C PHE A 21 7.34 11.46 -17.22
N SER A 22 7.48 12.73 -16.89
CA SER A 22 7.92 13.17 -15.56
C SER A 22 6.73 13.56 -14.70
N PRO A 23 6.65 13.11 -13.43
CA PRO A 23 5.57 13.49 -12.55
C PRO A 23 5.64 14.95 -12.09
N THR A 24 6.84 15.56 -12.08
CA THR A 24 7.06 16.92 -11.60
C THR A 24 8.10 17.67 -12.43
N GLN A 25 8.12 19.00 -12.28
CA GLN A 25 9.18 19.85 -12.85
C GLN A 25 10.56 19.51 -12.27
N LEU A 26 10.64 19.07 -11.02
CA LEU A 26 11.88 18.62 -10.41
C LEU A 26 12.41 17.36 -11.10
N SER A 27 11.53 16.39 -11.35
CA SER A 27 11.87 15.15 -12.08
C SER A 27 12.38 15.47 -13.50
N ARG A 28 11.70 16.42 -14.19
CA ARG A 28 12.18 16.92 -15.49
C ARG A 28 13.58 17.53 -15.39
N LYS A 29 13.83 18.39 -14.42
CA LYS A 29 15.16 18.99 -14.20
C LYS A 29 16.24 17.94 -13.95
N ASN A 30 15.90 16.86 -13.23
CA ASN A 30 16.85 15.76 -12.98
C ASN A 30 17.20 15.02 -14.28
N LEU A 31 16.22 14.73 -15.15
CA LEU A 31 16.46 14.11 -16.45
C LEU A 31 17.32 15.00 -17.37
N LEU A 32 17.11 16.30 -17.36
CA LEU A 32 17.96 17.26 -18.09
C LEU A 32 19.42 17.23 -17.62
N LYS A 33 19.66 17.14 -16.29
CA LYS A 33 21.01 17.00 -15.71
C LYS A 33 21.67 15.67 -16.12
N GLU A 34 20.87 14.66 -16.42
CA GLU A 34 21.33 13.37 -16.94
C GLU A 34 21.55 13.38 -18.46
N ASN A 35 21.51 14.54 -19.10
CA ASN A 35 21.63 14.74 -20.54
C ASN A 35 20.53 14.06 -21.38
N ILE A 36 19.33 13.90 -20.83
CA ILE A 36 18.15 13.55 -21.62
C ILE A 36 17.68 14.81 -22.35
N THR A 37 17.48 14.71 -23.67
CA THR A 37 17.06 15.83 -24.50
C THR A 37 15.67 16.34 -24.10
N ASP A 38 15.50 17.65 -23.98
CA ASP A 38 14.26 18.27 -23.50
C ASP A 38 13.01 17.87 -24.30
N SER A 39 13.16 17.75 -25.64
CA SER A 39 12.06 17.31 -26.51
C SER A 39 11.56 15.87 -26.25
N LYS A 40 12.33 15.09 -25.49
CA LYS A 40 11.95 13.73 -25.05
C LYS A 40 11.29 13.68 -23.67
N ILE A 41 11.11 14.86 -23.02
CA ILE A 41 10.59 14.92 -21.65
C ILE A 41 9.27 15.68 -21.62
N THR A 42 8.24 15.05 -21.11
CA THR A 42 6.91 15.67 -20.89
C THR A 42 6.55 15.60 -19.41
N VAL A 43 6.16 16.73 -18.83
CA VAL A 43 5.63 16.73 -17.43
C VAL A 43 4.14 16.43 -17.49
N THR A 44 3.75 15.27 -16.97
CA THR A 44 2.38 14.74 -17.03
C THR A 44 1.66 14.78 -15.68
N GLY A 45 2.37 15.05 -14.59
CA GLY A 45 1.85 14.74 -13.25
C GLY A 45 2.06 13.26 -12.90
N ASN A 46 1.58 12.87 -11.72
CA ASN A 46 1.65 11.48 -11.26
C ASN A 46 0.42 10.70 -11.75
N THR A 47 0.59 9.89 -12.78
CA THR A 47 -0.49 9.09 -13.39
C THR A 47 -1.07 8.01 -12.45
N VAL A 48 -0.39 7.69 -11.35
CA VAL A 48 -0.92 6.79 -10.31
C VAL A 48 -2.19 7.38 -9.68
N ILE A 49 -2.24 8.71 -9.52
CA ILE A 49 -3.42 9.41 -8.97
C ILE A 49 -4.62 9.27 -9.94
N ASP A 50 -4.38 9.43 -11.24
CA ASP A 50 -5.44 9.27 -12.24
C ASP A 50 -5.96 7.83 -12.28
N ALA A 51 -5.06 6.85 -12.20
CA ALA A 51 -5.43 5.43 -12.13
C ALA A 51 -6.27 5.14 -10.88
N LEU A 52 -5.90 5.68 -9.73
CA LEU A 52 -6.64 5.54 -8.48
C LEU A 52 -8.05 6.13 -8.60
N HIS A 53 -8.17 7.34 -9.11
CA HIS A 53 -9.47 7.99 -9.33
C HIS A 53 -10.35 7.21 -10.31
N TRP A 54 -9.76 6.67 -11.37
CA TRP A 54 -10.50 5.85 -12.33
C TRP A 54 -11.04 4.57 -11.70
N VAL A 55 -10.22 3.89 -10.88
CA VAL A 55 -10.63 2.65 -10.20
C VAL A 55 -11.70 2.92 -9.14
N THR A 56 -11.54 3.96 -8.31
CA THR A 56 -12.54 4.32 -7.30
C THR A 56 -13.87 4.71 -7.95
N ALA A 57 -13.85 5.48 -9.05
CA ALA A 57 -15.06 5.81 -9.79
C ALA A 57 -15.76 4.56 -10.36
N ARG A 58 -14.98 3.59 -10.87
CA ARG A 58 -15.50 2.32 -11.37
C ARG A 58 -16.19 1.51 -10.26
N ILE A 59 -15.57 1.41 -9.09
CA ILE A 59 -16.13 0.70 -7.94
C ILE A 59 -17.45 1.35 -7.51
N LYS A 60 -17.49 2.68 -7.37
CA LYS A 60 -18.67 3.43 -6.95
C LYS A 60 -19.86 3.29 -7.90
N ASN A 61 -19.58 3.20 -9.19
CA ASN A 61 -20.62 3.15 -10.23
C ASN A 61 -21.09 1.72 -10.55
N ASP A 62 -20.42 0.68 -10.05
CA ASP A 62 -20.76 -0.72 -10.31
C ASP A 62 -21.11 -1.46 -9.00
N LYS A 63 -22.40 -1.46 -8.64
CA LYS A 63 -22.91 -2.16 -7.46
C LYS A 63 -22.64 -3.67 -7.44
N LYS A 64 -22.56 -4.31 -8.63
CA LYS A 64 -22.22 -5.74 -8.70
C LYS A 64 -20.76 -5.97 -8.36
N LEU A 65 -19.89 -5.07 -8.81
CA LEU A 65 -18.48 -5.10 -8.47
C LEU A 65 -18.27 -4.88 -6.98
N ASP A 66 -18.94 -3.90 -6.35
CA ASP A 66 -18.86 -3.62 -4.91
C ASP A 66 -19.26 -4.86 -4.08
N VAL A 67 -20.40 -5.50 -4.40
CA VAL A 67 -20.84 -6.72 -3.73
C VAL A 67 -19.85 -7.87 -3.89
N ARG A 68 -19.30 -8.04 -5.09
CA ARG A 68 -18.29 -9.05 -5.34
C ARG A 68 -17.02 -8.81 -4.51
N LEU A 69 -16.48 -7.57 -4.52
CA LEU A 69 -15.28 -7.22 -3.76
C LEU A 69 -15.49 -7.36 -2.25
N THR A 70 -16.69 -7.05 -1.75
CA THR A 70 -17.06 -7.27 -0.34
C THR A 70 -16.96 -8.75 0.03
N ARG A 71 -17.53 -9.65 -0.79
CA ARG A 71 -17.46 -11.09 -0.57
C ARG A 71 -16.03 -11.62 -0.68
N ASP A 72 -15.32 -11.23 -1.74
CA ASP A 72 -13.96 -11.69 -2.01
C ASP A 72 -13.00 -11.23 -0.90
N LEU A 73 -13.22 -10.05 -0.30
CA LEU A 73 -12.46 -9.57 0.85
C LEU A 73 -12.76 -10.38 2.11
N GLN A 74 -14.04 -10.77 2.32
CA GLN A 74 -14.43 -11.64 3.42
C GLN A 74 -13.76 -13.01 3.32
N GLU A 75 -13.70 -13.59 2.12
CA GLU A 75 -12.99 -14.85 1.86
C GLU A 75 -11.49 -14.76 2.15
N LYS A 76 -10.90 -13.56 2.03
CA LYS A 76 -9.49 -13.29 2.39
C LYS A 76 -9.26 -13.02 3.87
N GLY A 77 -10.32 -12.99 4.69
CA GLY A 77 -10.21 -12.90 6.15
C GLY A 77 -10.65 -11.57 6.78
N TYR A 78 -11.24 -10.63 6.01
CA TYR A 78 -11.80 -9.41 6.58
C TYR A 78 -13.22 -9.14 6.11
N ASP A 79 -14.17 -9.16 7.04
CA ASP A 79 -15.57 -8.79 6.75
C ASP A 79 -15.77 -7.28 6.90
N SER A 80 -15.82 -6.57 5.78
CA SER A 80 -16.02 -5.12 5.75
C SER A 80 -17.43 -4.67 6.23
N LYS A 81 -18.39 -5.59 6.46
CA LYS A 81 -19.68 -5.26 7.08
C LYS A 81 -19.51 -4.75 8.52
N ARG A 82 -18.43 -5.12 9.20
CA ARG A 82 -18.07 -4.60 10.53
C ARG A 82 -18.03 -3.07 10.58
N LEU A 83 -17.73 -2.42 9.45
CA LEU A 83 -17.70 -0.95 9.34
C LEU A 83 -19.11 -0.33 9.37
N GLN A 84 -20.16 -1.11 9.06
CA GLN A 84 -21.55 -0.65 9.13
C GLN A 84 -22.02 -0.47 10.59
N ASP A 85 -21.36 -1.16 11.54
CA ASP A 85 -21.62 -1.06 12.97
C ASP A 85 -20.85 0.11 13.64
N GLY A 86 -20.37 1.06 12.84
CA GLY A 86 -19.68 2.24 13.31
C GLY A 86 -18.20 2.06 13.63
N LYS A 87 -17.63 0.89 13.35
CA LYS A 87 -16.17 0.68 13.48
C LYS A 87 -15.40 1.49 12.46
N ARG A 88 -14.25 1.97 12.86
CA ARG A 88 -13.29 2.65 12.00
C ARG A 88 -12.26 1.66 11.47
N LEU A 89 -11.66 1.95 10.34
CA LEU A 89 -10.66 1.11 9.69
C LEU A 89 -9.32 1.83 9.59
N VAL A 90 -8.28 1.17 10.06
CA VAL A 90 -6.88 1.49 9.76
C VAL A 90 -6.35 0.43 8.80
N LEU A 91 -6.03 0.83 7.57
CA LEU A 91 -5.34 -0.01 6.60
C LEU A 91 -3.84 0.12 6.82
N ILE A 92 -3.15 -1.01 7.01
CA ILE A 92 -1.70 -1.04 7.21
C ILE A 92 -1.02 -1.57 5.95
N THR A 93 -0.01 -0.85 5.49
CA THR A 93 0.82 -1.27 4.36
C THR A 93 2.28 -0.89 4.63
N GLY A 94 3.05 -1.81 5.16
CA GLY A 94 4.45 -1.60 5.52
C GLY A 94 5.27 -2.85 5.20
N HIS A 95 6.33 -2.69 4.39
CA HIS A 95 7.24 -3.78 4.04
C HIS A 95 8.57 -3.27 3.46
N ARG A 96 8.91 -1.99 3.72
CA ARG A 96 10.15 -1.39 3.22
C ARG A 96 11.37 -2.06 3.81
N ARG A 97 12.34 -2.41 2.95
CA ARG A 97 13.57 -3.13 3.33
C ARG A 97 14.41 -2.37 4.35
N GLU A 98 14.38 -1.05 4.31
CA GLU A 98 15.09 -0.17 5.23
C GLU A 98 14.59 -0.29 6.68
N ASN A 99 13.37 -0.79 6.89
CA ASN A 99 12.78 -0.98 8.21
C ASN A 99 12.99 -2.40 8.76
N PHE A 100 13.55 -3.34 8.00
CA PHE A 100 13.70 -4.73 8.46
C PHE A 100 14.58 -4.84 9.70
N GLY A 101 14.33 -5.85 10.53
CA GLY A 101 14.98 -6.08 11.83
C GLY A 101 14.23 -5.37 12.97
N GLU A 102 14.96 -4.70 13.86
CA GLU A 102 14.39 -4.05 15.05
C GLU A 102 13.36 -2.96 14.71
N GLY A 103 13.59 -2.21 13.64
CA GLY A 103 12.65 -1.18 13.20
C GLY A 103 11.26 -1.76 12.90
N PHE A 104 11.21 -2.89 12.21
CA PHE A 104 9.93 -3.52 11.87
C PHE A 104 9.28 -4.20 13.10
N LEU A 105 10.07 -4.75 14.02
CA LEU A 105 9.56 -5.24 15.31
C LEU A 105 8.91 -4.12 16.13
N ASN A 106 9.53 -2.94 16.17
CA ASN A 106 8.99 -1.78 16.86
C ASN A 106 7.67 -1.31 16.22
N ILE A 107 7.56 -1.34 14.90
CA ILE A 107 6.31 -1.07 14.17
C ILE A 107 5.24 -2.09 14.57
N CYS A 108 5.54 -3.38 14.59
CA CYS A 108 4.61 -4.43 14.98
C CYS A 108 4.11 -4.26 16.43
N ASN A 109 5.02 -3.93 17.37
CA ASN A 109 4.66 -3.67 18.77
C ASN A 109 3.75 -2.43 18.87
N ALA A 110 4.07 -1.34 18.17
CA ALA A 110 3.23 -0.15 18.17
C ALA A 110 1.83 -0.42 17.61
N ILE A 111 1.71 -1.22 16.54
CA ILE A 111 0.43 -1.64 15.99
C ILE A 111 -0.36 -2.46 17.02
N LYS A 112 0.31 -3.37 17.74
CA LYS A 112 -0.31 -4.18 18.79
C LYS A 112 -0.85 -3.31 19.91
N ASP A 113 -0.05 -2.36 20.39
CA ASP A 113 -0.45 -1.44 21.45
C ASP A 113 -1.65 -0.58 21.04
N LEU A 114 -1.64 -0.07 19.79
CA LEU A 114 -2.77 0.68 19.24
C LEU A 114 -4.03 -0.17 19.14
N ALA A 115 -3.93 -1.42 18.70
CA ALA A 115 -5.07 -2.32 18.61
C ALA A 115 -5.67 -2.62 19.99
N ILE A 116 -4.84 -2.77 21.02
CA ILE A 116 -5.30 -2.95 22.41
C ILE A 116 -6.00 -1.69 22.94
N GLN A 117 -5.44 -0.50 22.66
CA GLN A 117 -5.98 0.78 23.14
C GLN A 117 -7.27 1.21 22.41
N HIS A 118 -7.49 0.73 21.19
CA HIS A 118 -8.61 1.11 20.34
C HIS A 118 -9.44 -0.09 19.86
N PRO A 119 -10.19 -0.76 20.75
CA PRO A 119 -10.97 -1.95 20.40
C PRO A 119 -12.13 -1.65 19.43
N ASP A 120 -12.51 -0.37 19.29
CA ASP A 120 -13.50 0.14 18.33
C ASP A 120 -12.96 0.35 16.91
N VAL A 121 -11.66 0.16 16.72
CA VAL A 121 -10.95 0.33 15.43
C VAL A 121 -10.52 -1.03 14.92
N ASP A 122 -10.83 -1.35 13.67
CA ASP A 122 -10.30 -2.52 12.99
C ASP A 122 -8.98 -2.14 12.29
N PHE A 123 -7.96 -2.96 12.49
CA PHE A 123 -6.65 -2.85 11.85
C PHE A 123 -6.53 -3.96 10.82
N VAL A 124 -6.40 -3.64 9.54
CA VAL A 124 -6.28 -4.62 8.48
C VAL A 124 -4.91 -4.49 7.81
N TYR A 125 -4.18 -5.60 7.82
CA TYR A 125 -2.82 -5.65 7.29
C TYR A 125 -2.69 -6.76 6.22
N PRO A 126 -2.78 -6.41 4.92
CA PRO A 126 -2.37 -7.30 3.84
C PRO A 126 -0.87 -7.59 3.94
N MET A 127 -0.50 -8.80 4.38
CA MET A 127 0.89 -9.15 4.67
C MET A 127 1.64 -9.52 3.38
N HIS A 128 2.74 -8.85 3.13
CA HIS A 128 3.66 -9.25 2.07
C HIS A 128 4.23 -10.66 2.33
N LEU A 129 4.44 -11.45 1.25
CA LEU A 129 4.92 -12.84 1.36
C LEU A 129 6.36 -12.99 1.88
N ASN A 130 7.11 -11.88 1.93
CA ASN A 130 8.51 -11.89 2.37
C ASN A 130 8.63 -12.36 3.83
N PRO A 131 9.48 -13.38 4.12
CA PRO A 131 9.71 -13.83 5.49
C PRO A 131 10.16 -12.74 6.47
N ASN A 132 10.87 -11.71 5.97
CA ASN A 132 11.28 -10.56 6.79
C ASN A 132 10.10 -9.67 7.25
N VAL A 133 8.92 -9.86 6.67
CA VAL A 133 7.67 -9.24 7.11
C VAL A 133 6.91 -10.21 8.01
N ARG A 134 6.70 -11.46 7.58
CA ARG A 134 5.87 -12.43 8.29
C ARG A 134 6.46 -12.86 9.64
N LYS A 135 7.78 -13.14 9.70
CA LYS A 135 8.42 -13.59 10.95
C LYS A 135 8.27 -12.60 12.11
N PRO A 136 8.57 -11.29 11.98
CA PRO A 136 8.35 -10.34 13.07
C PRO A 136 6.88 -10.23 13.48
N ILE A 137 5.94 -10.34 12.55
CA ILE A 137 4.51 -10.34 12.86
C ILE A 137 4.17 -11.55 13.73
N HIS A 138 4.60 -12.77 13.36
CA HIS A 138 4.38 -13.97 14.19
C HIS A 138 5.07 -13.86 15.56
N VAL A 139 6.25 -13.26 15.65
CA VAL A 139 6.93 -13.04 16.94
C VAL A 139 6.09 -12.16 17.88
N VAL A 140 5.46 -11.09 17.36
CA VAL A 140 4.71 -10.13 18.17
C VAL A 140 3.28 -10.59 18.46
N PHE A 141 2.60 -11.20 17.46
CA PHE A 141 1.18 -11.54 17.53
C PHE A 141 0.89 -13.02 17.78
N GLY A 142 1.91 -13.89 17.80
CA GLY A 142 1.78 -15.34 17.91
C GLY A 142 1.57 -16.04 16.56
N GLU A 143 1.71 -17.35 16.55
CA GLU A 143 1.66 -18.16 15.33
C GLU A 143 0.26 -18.18 14.69
N ASP A 144 -0.78 -18.14 15.49
CA ASP A 144 -2.17 -18.18 15.04
C ASP A 144 -2.73 -16.81 14.63
N LEU A 145 -2.00 -15.70 14.90
CA LEU A 145 -2.38 -14.32 14.57
C LEU A 145 -3.78 -13.90 15.07
N SER A 146 -4.35 -14.62 16.05
CA SER A 146 -5.75 -14.47 16.49
C SER A 146 -5.92 -13.76 17.83
N ASN A 147 -4.85 -13.27 18.44
CA ASN A 147 -4.84 -12.78 19.83
C ASN A 147 -5.65 -11.49 20.06
N LEU A 148 -6.03 -10.76 19.01
CA LEU A 148 -6.80 -9.53 19.13
C LEU A 148 -7.95 -9.55 18.11
N GLY A 149 -9.18 -9.38 18.60
CA GLY A 149 -10.41 -9.47 17.76
C GLY A 149 -10.63 -8.30 16.79
N ASN A 150 -9.70 -7.34 16.73
CA ASN A 150 -9.78 -6.15 15.90
C ASN A 150 -8.54 -5.94 15.02
N ILE A 151 -7.62 -6.91 14.96
CA ILE A 151 -6.52 -6.91 13.99
C ILE A 151 -6.66 -8.10 13.05
N PHE A 152 -6.49 -7.85 11.76
CA PHE A 152 -6.71 -8.82 10.68
C PHE A 152 -5.49 -8.86 9.80
N PHE A 153 -4.74 -9.94 9.88
CA PHE A 153 -3.65 -10.25 8.98
C PHE A 153 -4.20 -11.07 7.82
N ILE A 154 -4.20 -10.49 6.63
CA ILE A 154 -4.77 -11.11 5.44
C ILE A 154 -3.70 -11.32 4.36
N GLU A 155 -3.97 -12.21 3.39
CA GLU A 155 -3.09 -12.40 2.26
C GLU A 155 -3.01 -11.13 1.38
N PRO A 156 -1.92 -10.96 0.61
CA PRO A 156 -1.77 -9.82 -0.27
C PRO A 156 -2.98 -9.64 -1.19
N LEU A 157 -3.37 -8.39 -1.37
CA LEU A 157 -4.49 -8.03 -2.21
C LEU A 157 -4.03 -7.61 -3.61
N GLU A 158 -4.80 -7.97 -4.62
CA GLU A 158 -4.68 -7.39 -5.95
C GLU A 158 -5.10 -5.92 -5.93
N TYR A 159 -4.60 -5.13 -6.88
CA TYR A 159 -4.76 -3.66 -6.92
C TYR A 159 -6.21 -3.21 -6.76
N LEU A 160 -7.14 -3.82 -7.48
CA LEU A 160 -8.57 -3.46 -7.41
C LEU A 160 -9.14 -3.64 -6.00
N MET A 161 -8.84 -4.75 -5.35
CA MET A 161 -9.31 -5.06 -3.99
C MET A 161 -8.59 -4.21 -2.94
N PHE A 162 -7.30 -3.92 -3.16
CA PHE A 162 -6.55 -3.00 -2.31
C PHE A 162 -7.15 -1.59 -2.32
N VAL A 163 -7.46 -1.06 -3.52
CA VAL A 163 -8.13 0.25 -3.67
C VAL A 163 -9.52 0.23 -3.01
N PHE A 164 -10.28 -0.85 -3.17
CA PHE A 164 -11.58 -1.01 -2.51
C PHE A 164 -11.47 -0.95 -0.98
N LEU A 165 -10.48 -1.61 -0.40
CA LEU A 165 -10.24 -1.58 1.05
C LEU A 165 -9.70 -0.21 1.50
N MET A 166 -8.81 0.40 0.72
CA MET A 166 -8.24 1.72 0.99
C MET A 166 -9.33 2.82 0.98
N GLU A 167 -10.32 2.72 0.10
CA GLU A 167 -11.45 3.67 0.05
C GLU A 167 -12.32 3.59 1.32
N LYS A 168 -12.39 2.43 1.96
CA LYS A 168 -13.12 2.23 3.22
C LYS A 168 -12.30 2.64 4.45
N ALA A 169 -11.01 2.83 4.31
CA ALA A 169 -10.12 3.16 5.42
C ALA A 169 -10.28 4.62 5.89
N ASN A 170 -10.33 4.82 7.20
CA ASN A 170 -10.28 6.13 7.81
C ASN A 170 -8.83 6.67 7.85
N ILE A 171 -7.86 5.74 8.00
CA ILE A 171 -6.43 6.05 8.05
C ILE A 171 -5.69 4.96 7.26
N VAL A 172 -4.65 5.36 6.55
CA VAL A 172 -3.66 4.45 5.96
C VAL A 172 -2.34 4.64 6.71
N LEU A 173 -1.88 3.57 7.37
CA LEU A 173 -0.59 3.52 8.02
C LEU A 173 0.41 2.85 7.08
N THR A 174 1.39 3.62 6.62
CA THR A 174 2.35 3.16 5.60
C THR A 174 3.77 3.61 5.91
N ASP A 175 4.75 2.82 5.48
CA ASP A 175 6.17 3.19 5.42
C ASP A 175 6.59 3.62 4.00
N SER A 176 5.65 3.74 3.06
CA SER A 176 5.87 4.14 1.68
C SER A 176 5.46 5.59 1.43
N GLY A 177 6.32 6.38 0.82
CA GLY A 177 6.00 7.74 0.37
C GLY A 177 5.19 7.80 -0.94
N GLY A 178 4.82 6.66 -1.51
CA GLY A 178 4.15 6.56 -2.81
C GLY A 178 2.73 5.98 -2.77
N ILE A 179 2.10 5.95 -1.60
CA ILE A 179 0.70 5.49 -1.42
C ILE A 179 -0.21 6.68 -1.24
#